data_7ce71a7351e93010dc996bf5cd513865
#
_entry.id   7ce71a7351e93010dc996bf5cd513865
#
_cell.length_a   1.000
_cell.length_b   1.000
_cell.length_c   1.000
_cell.angle_alpha   90.00
_cell.angle_beta   90.00
_cell.angle_gamma   90.00
#
_symmetry.space_group_name_H-M   'P 1'
#
loop_
_entity.id
_entity.type
_entity.pdbx_description
1 polymer ?
#
loop_
_entity_poly.entity_id
_entity_poly.type
_entity_poly.pdbx_seq_one_letter_code
_entity_poly.pdbx_strand_id
1 'polypeptide(L)'
;MRPIIHKYNRACFLTQTRDSKNVRRPMDYYFLIITIIDIFTLSIMCVFVRYNGILRKRLRFWFISAFLLIILISILELLTIVVDDGPASLRWLNILANYLGFGLTPAVSIVLSFTLGKNRSQKIMAAAELVYLAALGISLLFGGVFSVDQNNHYMRGDAFWIYLAAYLMSIVYLLVITARTIRKYQNKSKNCIYLIAVFLSIGSTIQVICPQIHVTWLCVTLLSILYYVYCNIMWQELDGLTGLLNQSSYLNKTASLNQDAILMVFDLDDFKDINDQYGHLKGDQCLVEVADSIRNAYFNDGLCYRIGGDEFFVLLNSDADTEACEKRLQKELEKRRKTLAVLPEVSFGSAVFRVGDDINKVKDMADLQMYQMKAMRKRSKM
;
A
#
# COMPACT_ATOMS: atom_id res chain seq x y z
N MET A 1 2.79 24.10 -35.47
CA MET A 1 3.32 24.00 -34.10
C MET A 1 4.79 23.48 -33.98
N ARG A 2 5.51 23.27 -35.08
CA ARG A 2 6.93 22.83 -35.05
C ARG A 2 8.02 23.94 -34.98
N PRO A 3 7.80 25.24 -35.14
CA PRO A 3 8.91 26.22 -35.09
C PRO A 3 9.18 26.82 -33.68
N ILE A 4 8.33 26.65 -32.70
CA ILE A 4 8.52 27.33 -31.38
C ILE A 4 9.47 26.56 -30.47
N ILE A 5 9.48 25.22 -30.54
CA ILE A 5 10.37 24.36 -29.71
C ILE A 5 11.84 24.49 -30.11
N HIS A 6 12.12 24.75 -31.39
CA HIS A 6 13.50 24.92 -31.87
C HIS A 6 14.14 26.27 -31.51
N LYS A 7 13.34 27.29 -31.20
CA LYS A 7 13.85 28.64 -30.86
C LYS A 7 14.24 28.73 -29.36
N TYR A 8 13.56 27.99 -28.48
CA TYR A 8 13.93 27.95 -27.06
C TYR A 8 15.22 27.13 -26.81
N ASN A 9 15.45 26.07 -27.55
CA ASN A 9 16.71 25.30 -27.46
C ASN A 9 17.95 26.06 -27.95
N ARG A 10 17.82 27.05 -28.86
CA ARG A 10 18.95 27.86 -29.31
C ARG A 10 19.27 29.05 -28.40
N ALA A 11 18.28 29.61 -27.69
CA ALA A 11 18.51 30.73 -26.79
C ALA A 11 19.21 30.30 -25.49
N CYS A 12 19.07 29.02 -25.07
CA CYS A 12 19.75 28.47 -23.89
C CYS A 12 21.20 28.05 -24.18
N PHE A 13 21.58 27.90 -25.48
CA PHE A 13 22.92 27.42 -25.90
C PHE A 13 23.92 28.54 -26.21
N LEU A 14 23.53 29.82 -26.26
CA LEU A 14 24.38 30.90 -26.75
C LEU A 14 24.88 31.88 -25.66
N THR A 15 24.66 31.60 -24.37
CA THR A 15 25.23 32.41 -23.26
C THR A 15 26.25 31.66 -22.42
N GLN A 16 26.92 30.65 -22.95
CA GLN A 16 28.08 30.05 -22.31
C GLN A 16 29.36 30.59 -22.92
N THR A 17 29.69 31.87 -22.68
CA THR A 17 31.05 32.35 -22.83
C THR A 17 31.93 31.86 -21.66
N ARG A 18 32.98 31.16 -22.07
CA ARG A 18 34.12 30.80 -21.22
C ARG A 18 34.58 32.02 -20.39
N ASP A 19 34.27 32.01 -19.07
CA ASP A 19 35.17 32.50 -18.04
C ASP A 19 34.52 32.32 -16.67
N SER A 20 35.01 31.42 -15.94
CA SER A 20 35.20 31.45 -14.48
C SER A 20 35.30 30.01 -13.94
N LYS A 21 36.48 29.50 -13.87
CA LYS A 21 36.85 28.43 -12.93
C LYS A 21 36.56 28.96 -11.51
N ASN A 22 35.65 28.29 -10.79
CA ASN A 22 35.35 28.44 -9.35
C ASN A 22 34.05 29.14 -8.90
N VAL A 23 33.00 29.20 -9.69
CA VAL A 23 31.70 29.52 -9.09
C VAL A 23 30.81 28.26 -9.21
N ARG A 24 30.69 27.43 -8.12
CA ARG A 24 29.69 26.39 -8.03
C ARG A 24 28.33 27.02 -8.32
N ARG A 25 27.57 26.41 -9.25
CA ARG A 25 26.30 26.99 -9.68
C ARG A 25 25.34 27.12 -8.49
N PRO A 26 24.55 28.20 -8.37
CA PRO A 26 23.60 28.40 -7.25
C PRO A 26 22.63 27.20 -7.09
N MET A 27 22.42 26.45 -8.15
CA MET A 27 21.52 25.28 -8.20
C MET A 27 22.05 24.06 -7.45
N ASP A 28 23.37 23.94 -7.26
CA ASP A 28 23.98 22.81 -6.53
C ASP A 28 23.65 22.89 -5.03
N TYR A 29 23.57 24.12 -4.47
CA TYR A 29 23.19 24.33 -3.07
C TYR A 29 21.71 23.97 -2.80
N TYR A 30 20.81 24.31 -3.73
CA TYR A 30 19.39 24.01 -3.61
C TYR A 30 19.15 22.50 -3.55
N PHE A 31 19.79 21.75 -4.45
CA PHE A 31 19.67 20.29 -4.46
C PHE A 31 20.25 19.65 -3.20
N LEU A 32 21.42 20.12 -2.74
CA LEU A 32 22.03 19.66 -1.50
C LEU A 32 21.10 19.86 -0.30
N ILE A 33 20.48 21.06 -0.18
CA ILE A 33 19.54 21.36 0.89
C ILE A 33 18.34 20.43 0.87
N ILE A 34 17.73 20.20 -0.32
CA ILE A 34 16.61 19.27 -0.47
C ILE A 34 17.02 17.87 -0.03
N THR A 35 18.14 17.37 -0.51
CA THR A 35 18.63 16.02 -0.16
C THR A 35 18.86 15.88 1.35
N ILE A 36 19.42 16.89 2.02
CA ILE A 36 19.59 16.90 3.48
C ILE A 36 18.22 16.85 4.18
N ILE A 37 17.25 17.65 3.72
CA ILE A 37 15.89 17.65 4.28
C ILE A 37 15.25 16.26 4.10
N ASP A 38 15.37 15.63 2.93
CA ASP A 38 14.84 14.30 2.65
C ASP A 38 15.43 13.24 3.58
N ILE A 39 16.77 13.20 3.69
CA ILE A 39 17.48 12.26 4.55
C ILE A 39 17.07 12.45 6.03
N PHE A 40 17.02 13.68 6.49
CA PHE A 40 16.65 14.01 7.87
C PHE A 40 15.19 13.58 8.15
N THR A 41 14.26 13.94 7.26
CA THR A 41 12.84 13.62 7.39
C THR A 41 12.60 12.11 7.42
N LEU A 42 13.22 11.37 6.48
CA LEU A 42 13.08 9.90 6.42
C LEU A 42 13.77 9.21 7.62
N SER A 43 14.87 9.78 8.14
CA SER A 43 15.53 9.26 9.35
C SER A 43 14.62 9.39 10.57
N ILE A 44 13.95 10.54 10.73
CA ILE A 44 12.92 10.73 11.76
C ILE A 44 11.79 9.72 11.56
N MET A 45 11.32 9.54 10.33
CA MET A 45 10.25 8.57 10.04
C MET A 45 10.65 7.12 10.37
N CYS A 46 11.90 6.74 10.16
CA CYS A 46 12.41 5.42 10.59
C CYS A 46 12.26 5.24 12.11
N VAL A 47 12.59 6.27 12.90
CA VAL A 47 12.42 6.26 14.36
C VAL A 47 10.94 6.16 14.73
N PHE A 48 10.06 6.97 14.15
CA PHE A 48 8.61 6.91 14.38
C PHE A 48 8.04 5.54 14.06
N VAL A 49 8.39 4.96 12.92
CA VAL A 49 7.93 3.62 12.53
C VAL A 49 8.44 2.55 13.50
N ARG A 50 9.69 2.65 13.96
CA ARG A 50 10.29 1.69 14.91
C ARG A 50 9.52 1.65 16.23
N TYR A 51 9.11 2.81 16.75
CA TYR A 51 8.39 2.93 18.02
C TYR A 51 6.87 2.83 17.89
N ASN A 52 6.32 2.73 16.69
CA ASN A 52 4.88 2.52 16.49
C ASN A 52 4.47 1.13 16.99
N GLY A 53 3.88 1.07 18.20
CA GLY A 53 3.43 -0.19 18.84
C GLY A 53 2.21 -0.82 18.15
N ILE A 54 1.44 -0.04 17.39
CA ILE A 54 0.20 -0.49 16.73
C ILE A 54 0.53 -1.33 15.49
N LEU A 55 1.58 -0.96 14.76
CA LEU A 55 1.98 -1.69 13.55
C LEU A 55 2.65 -3.02 13.87
N ARG A 56 2.26 -4.07 13.16
CA ARG A 56 2.91 -5.39 13.22
C ARG A 56 4.39 -5.28 12.88
N LYS A 57 5.25 -6.05 13.55
CA LYS A 57 6.73 -6.07 13.34
C LYS A 57 7.13 -6.14 11.86
N ARG A 58 6.41 -6.96 11.08
CA ARG A 58 6.64 -7.12 9.65
C ARG A 58 6.41 -5.83 8.85
N LEU A 59 5.34 -5.09 9.14
CA LEU A 59 5.02 -3.83 8.46
C LEU A 59 6.07 -2.77 8.75
N ARG A 60 6.47 -2.66 10.03
CA ARG A 60 7.57 -1.77 10.46
C ARG A 60 8.85 -2.05 9.70
N PHE A 61 9.24 -3.33 9.57
CA PHE A 61 10.42 -3.73 8.80
C PHE A 61 10.37 -3.22 7.36
N TRP A 62 9.26 -3.44 6.65
CA TRP A 62 9.15 -3.04 5.23
C TRP A 62 9.11 -1.53 5.02
N PHE A 63 8.45 -0.76 5.93
CA PHE A 63 8.49 0.70 5.85
C PHE A 63 9.89 1.24 6.12
N ILE A 64 10.57 0.76 7.16
CA ILE A 64 11.96 1.17 7.45
C ILE A 64 12.86 0.81 6.27
N SER A 65 12.72 -0.38 5.68
CA SER A 65 13.50 -0.78 4.50
C SER A 65 13.25 0.15 3.30
N ALA A 66 12.00 0.55 3.06
CA ALA A 66 11.68 1.49 1.99
C ALA A 66 12.30 2.86 2.24
N PHE A 67 12.20 3.41 3.46
CA PHE A 67 12.79 4.70 3.80
C PHE A 67 14.31 4.69 3.70
N LEU A 68 14.97 3.64 4.19
CA LEU A 68 16.43 3.49 4.06
C LEU A 68 16.85 3.37 2.58
N LEU A 69 16.05 2.69 1.76
CA LEU A 69 16.29 2.58 0.33
C LEU A 69 16.19 3.94 -0.36
N ILE A 70 15.18 4.76 -0.03
CA ILE A 70 15.02 6.12 -0.57
C ILE A 70 16.20 7.00 -0.13
N ILE A 71 16.61 6.95 1.15
CA ILE A 71 17.79 7.65 1.65
C ILE A 71 19.04 7.27 0.84
N LEU A 72 19.26 5.98 0.62
CA LEU A 72 20.40 5.49 -0.16
C LEU A 72 20.40 6.06 -1.58
N ILE A 73 19.25 6.03 -2.26
CA ILE A 73 19.15 6.52 -3.64
C ILE A 73 19.35 8.06 -3.68
N SER A 74 18.82 8.81 -2.71
CA SER A 74 19.04 10.25 -2.61
C SER A 74 20.52 10.60 -2.41
N ILE A 75 21.24 9.79 -1.61
CA ILE A 75 22.70 9.95 -1.46
C ILE A 75 23.44 9.61 -2.76
N LEU A 76 23.01 8.55 -3.47
CA LEU A 76 23.62 8.17 -4.75
C LEU A 76 23.41 9.26 -5.80
N GLU A 77 22.23 9.86 -5.88
CA GLU A 77 21.96 10.97 -6.80
C GLU A 77 22.80 12.21 -6.45
N LEU A 78 22.89 12.56 -5.16
CA LEU A 78 23.80 13.64 -4.75
C LEU A 78 25.25 13.34 -5.14
N LEU A 79 25.68 12.08 -4.97
CA LEU A 79 27.02 11.64 -5.33
C LEU A 79 27.26 11.79 -6.84
N THR A 80 26.30 11.43 -7.70
CA THR A 80 26.43 11.60 -9.16
C THR A 80 26.66 13.06 -9.52
N ILE A 81 25.89 14.00 -8.92
CA ILE A 81 26.01 15.45 -9.19
C ILE A 81 27.37 16.00 -8.73
N VAL A 82 27.87 15.54 -7.58
CA VAL A 82 29.16 16.01 -7.04
C VAL A 82 30.36 15.48 -7.83
N VAL A 83 30.24 14.26 -8.37
CA VAL A 83 31.33 13.55 -9.05
C VAL A 83 31.35 13.85 -10.54
N ASP A 84 30.19 14.17 -11.16
CA ASP A 84 30.09 14.46 -12.58
C ASP A 84 30.96 15.69 -12.95
N ASP A 85 31.61 15.65 -14.10
CA ASP A 85 32.60 16.65 -14.55
C ASP A 85 33.81 16.81 -13.60
N GLY A 86 33.96 15.89 -12.63
CA GLY A 86 35.09 15.85 -11.71
C GLY A 86 36.31 15.10 -12.29
N PRO A 87 37.36 14.85 -11.48
CA PRO A 87 38.54 14.13 -11.93
C PRO A 87 38.23 12.78 -12.57
N ALA A 88 38.90 12.43 -13.66
CA ALA A 88 38.74 11.16 -14.38
C ALA A 88 38.97 9.92 -13.47
N SER A 89 39.73 10.07 -12.37
CA SER A 89 39.93 9.02 -11.36
C SER A 89 38.64 8.63 -10.63
N LEU A 90 37.61 9.49 -10.61
CA LEU A 90 36.29 9.25 -9.98
C LEU A 90 35.25 8.67 -10.95
N ARG A 91 35.62 8.45 -12.22
CA ARG A 91 34.72 7.90 -13.24
C ARG A 91 34.04 6.59 -12.81
N TRP A 92 34.77 5.68 -12.17
CA TRP A 92 34.21 4.42 -11.67
C TRP A 92 33.11 4.64 -10.62
N LEU A 93 33.27 5.67 -9.78
CA LEU A 93 32.31 6.04 -8.74
C LEU A 93 31.04 6.63 -9.35
N ASN A 94 31.18 7.48 -10.40
CA ASN A 94 30.08 8.05 -11.17
C ASN A 94 29.28 6.91 -11.86
N ILE A 95 29.95 5.95 -12.49
CA ILE A 95 29.30 4.78 -13.09
C ILE A 95 28.55 3.97 -12.04
N LEU A 96 29.18 3.68 -10.89
CA LEU A 96 28.56 2.87 -9.83
C LEU A 96 27.36 3.58 -9.22
N ALA A 97 27.46 4.88 -8.95
CA ALA A 97 26.37 5.66 -8.37
C ALA A 97 25.16 5.74 -9.31
N ASN A 98 25.37 5.97 -10.61
CA ASN A 98 24.31 5.94 -11.61
C ASN A 98 23.70 4.55 -11.77
N TYR A 99 24.51 3.49 -11.81
CA TYR A 99 24.03 2.13 -11.92
C TYR A 99 23.13 1.74 -10.75
N LEU A 100 23.57 2.01 -9.52
CA LEU A 100 22.76 1.76 -8.32
C LEU A 100 21.55 2.68 -8.23
N GLY A 101 21.68 3.96 -8.58
CA GLY A 101 20.58 4.92 -8.59
C GLY A 101 19.46 4.48 -9.53
N PHE A 102 19.75 4.23 -10.80
CA PHE A 102 18.77 3.75 -11.77
C PHE A 102 18.26 2.34 -11.46
N GLY A 103 19.14 1.47 -10.97
CA GLY A 103 18.79 0.10 -10.64
C GLY A 103 17.88 -0.03 -9.43
N LEU A 104 18.09 0.75 -8.38
CA LEU A 104 17.32 0.63 -7.14
C LEU A 104 16.02 1.45 -7.14
N THR A 105 15.86 2.39 -8.07
CA THR A 105 14.67 3.26 -8.12
C THR A 105 13.35 2.48 -8.26
N PRO A 106 13.18 1.50 -9.17
CA PRO A 106 11.94 0.73 -9.25
C PRO A 106 11.71 -0.15 -8.01
N ALA A 107 12.78 -0.57 -7.32
CA ALA A 107 12.71 -1.40 -6.12
C ALA A 107 11.95 -0.71 -4.97
N VAL A 108 11.92 0.63 -4.89
CA VAL A 108 11.18 1.38 -3.86
C VAL A 108 9.71 0.98 -3.85
N SER A 109 9.04 1.01 -5.02
CA SER A 109 7.64 0.65 -5.17
C SER A 109 7.39 -0.82 -4.83
N ILE A 110 8.32 -1.70 -5.19
CA ILE A 110 8.24 -3.13 -4.90
C ILE A 110 8.35 -3.37 -3.39
N VAL A 111 9.31 -2.73 -2.71
CA VAL A 111 9.48 -2.82 -1.24
C VAL A 111 8.25 -2.29 -0.52
N LEU A 112 7.70 -1.13 -0.92
CA LEU A 112 6.46 -0.59 -0.37
C LEU A 112 5.28 -1.55 -0.54
N SER A 113 5.22 -2.31 -1.64
CA SER A 113 4.15 -3.29 -1.85
C SER A 113 4.09 -4.38 -0.78
N PHE A 114 5.23 -4.74 -0.16
CA PHE A 114 5.28 -5.75 0.90
C PHE A 114 4.58 -5.31 2.20
N THR A 115 4.29 -4.02 2.36
CA THR A 115 3.48 -3.51 3.47
C THR A 115 2.01 -3.92 3.37
N LEU A 116 1.52 -4.31 2.19
CA LEU A 116 0.14 -4.70 1.93
C LEU A 116 -0.16 -6.19 2.19
N GLY A 117 0.80 -6.93 2.73
CA GLY A 117 0.65 -8.36 2.99
C GLY A 117 1.48 -9.24 2.04
N LYS A 118 1.38 -10.56 2.16
CA LYS A 118 2.07 -11.50 1.27
C LYS A 118 1.22 -11.77 0.02
N ASN A 119 1.81 -11.57 -1.17
CA ASN A 119 1.17 -11.89 -2.43
C ASN A 119 2.19 -12.54 -3.39
N ARG A 120 1.75 -13.49 -4.22
CA ARG A 120 2.60 -14.14 -5.24
C ARG A 120 3.15 -13.12 -6.24
N SER A 121 2.37 -12.10 -6.60
CA SER A 121 2.80 -11.04 -7.54
C SER A 121 4.01 -10.25 -7.05
N GLN A 122 4.18 -10.08 -5.73
CA GLN A 122 5.35 -9.40 -5.15
C GLN A 122 6.66 -10.16 -5.44
N LYS A 123 6.62 -11.50 -5.37
CA LYS A 123 7.78 -12.33 -5.72
C LYS A 123 8.12 -12.25 -7.21
N ILE A 124 7.11 -12.19 -8.07
CA ILE A 124 7.28 -12.02 -9.52
C ILE A 124 7.91 -10.66 -9.81
N MET A 125 7.42 -9.59 -9.18
CA MET A 125 7.99 -8.25 -9.36
C MET A 125 9.41 -8.13 -8.82
N ALA A 126 9.72 -8.76 -7.68
CA ALA A 126 11.09 -8.81 -7.16
C ALA A 126 12.03 -9.59 -8.10
N ALA A 127 11.56 -10.68 -8.73
CA ALA A 127 12.33 -11.41 -9.72
C ALA A 127 12.53 -10.58 -11.02
N ALA A 128 11.50 -9.85 -11.47
CA ALA A 128 11.60 -8.94 -12.61
C ALA A 128 12.62 -7.82 -12.35
N GLU A 129 12.67 -7.30 -11.11
CA GLU A 129 13.67 -6.31 -10.70
C GLU A 129 15.11 -6.86 -10.79
N LEU A 130 15.34 -8.11 -10.40
CA LEU A 130 16.65 -8.74 -10.54
C LEU A 130 17.05 -8.89 -12.01
N VAL A 131 16.10 -9.24 -12.88
CA VAL A 131 16.33 -9.31 -14.34
C VAL A 131 16.65 -7.93 -14.90
N TYR A 132 15.91 -6.90 -14.47
CA TYR A 132 16.17 -5.51 -14.85
C TYR A 132 17.58 -5.05 -14.43
N LEU A 133 17.99 -5.32 -13.18
CA LEU A 133 19.33 -5.01 -12.69
C LEU A 133 20.43 -5.69 -13.53
N ALA A 134 20.24 -6.96 -13.89
CA ALA A 134 21.18 -7.67 -14.77
C ALA A 134 21.23 -7.03 -16.16
N ALA A 135 20.06 -6.71 -16.75
CA ALA A 135 19.97 -6.04 -18.05
C ALA A 135 20.63 -4.66 -18.05
N LEU A 136 20.42 -3.88 -16.96
CA LEU A 136 21.07 -2.59 -16.77
C LEU A 136 22.61 -2.74 -16.69
N GLY A 137 23.11 -3.77 -15.97
CA GLY A 137 24.53 -4.09 -15.90
C GLY A 137 25.13 -4.45 -17.26
N ILE A 138 24.44 -5.27 -18.06
CA ILE A 138 24.83 -5.59 -19.43
C ILE A 138 24.85 -4.34 -20.31
N SER A 139 23.85 -3.46 -20.14
CA SER A 139 23.73 -2.19 -20.88
C SER A 139 24.93 -1.26 -20.69
N LEU A 140 25.64 -1.35 -19.55
CA LEU A 140 26.87 -0.57 -19.33
C LEU A 140 27.98 -0.88 -20.32
N LEU A 141 28.03 -2.11 -20.83
CA LEU A 141 29.06 -2.52 -21.82
C LEU A 141 28.90 -1.79 -23.16
N PHE A 142 27.69 -1.34 -23.48
CA PHE A 142 27.34 -0.72 -24.75
C PHE A 142 26.89 0.74 -24.61
N GLY A 143 26.88 1.28 -23.38
CA GLY A 143 26.38 2.63 -23.12
C GLY A 143 24.89 2.81 -23.41
N GLY A 144 24.10 1.72 -23.41
CA GLY A 144 22.71 1.73 -23.88
C GLY A 144 21.76 2.58 -23.04
N VAL A 145 21.71 2.40 -21.71
CA VAL A 145 20.86 3.20 -20.81
C VAL A 145 21.57 4.50 -20.45
N PHE A 146 22.81 4.42 -20.07
CA PHE A 146 23.69 5.58 -19.82
C PHE A 146 25.15 5.21 -20.03
N SER A 147 25.99 6.20 -20.20
CA SER A 147 27.45 6.06 -20.26
C SER A 147 28.12 7.21 -19.49
N VAL A 148 29.37 6.98 -19.10
CA VAL A 148 30.23 8.04 -18.54
C VAL A 148 31.51 8.03 -19.39
N ASP A 149 31.80 9.17 -19.99
CA ASP A 149 32.95 9.28 -20.90
C ASP A 149 34.32 9.24 -20.16
N GLN A 150 35.43 9.36 -20.91
CA GLN A 150 36.76 9.37 -20.31
C GLN A 150 37.05 10.60 -19.45
N ASN A 151 36.32 11.69 -19.67
CA ASN A 151 36.43 12.94 -18.92
C ASN A 151 35.50 12.95 -17.69
N ASN A 152 34.85 11.79 -17.36
CA ASN A 152 33.91 11.64 -16.26
C ASN A 152 32.64 12.46 -16.44
N HIS A 153 32.17 12.64 -17.68
CA HIS A 153 30.93 13.31 -17.99
C HIS A 153 29.81 12.28 -18.25
N TYR A 154 28.67 12.44 -17.56
CA TYR A 154 27.48 11.60 -17.71
C TYR A 154 26.74 11.90 -19.01
N MET A 155 26.34 10.85 -19.72
CA MET A 155 25.50 10.96 -20.93
C MET A 155 24.36 9.93 -20.87
N ARG A 156 23.14 10.37 -21.25
CA ARG A 156 22.02 9.46 -21.45
C ARG A 156 22.24 8.65 -22.73
N GLY A 157 22.02 7.34 -22.63
CA GLY A 157 22.03 6.46 -23.80
C GLY A 157 20.67 6.40 -24.50
N ASP A 158 20.65 5.85 -25.72
CA ASP A 158 19.42 5.73 -26.54
C ASP A 158 18.37 4.81 -25.92
N ALA A 159 18.79 3.85 -25.08
CA ALA A 159 17.91 2.92 -24.37
C ALA A 159 17.48 3.42 -22.97
N PHE A 160 17.64 4.71 -22.64
CA PHE A 160 17.20 5.29 -21.36
C PHE A 160 15.70 5.04 -21.05
N TRP A 161 14.89 4.86 -22.09
CA TRP A 161 13.49 4.49 -21.98
C TRP A 161 13.26 3.17 -21.23
N ILE A 162 14.24 2.25 -21.19
CA ILE A 162 14.15 0.97 -20.44
C ILE A 162 14.06 1.28 -18.94
N TYR A 163 14.89 2.19 -18.43
CA TYR A 163 14.80 2.66 -17.04
C TYR A 163 13.43 3.29 -16.76
N LEU A 164 12.99 4.21 -17.63
CA LEU A 164 11.71 4.88 -17.46
C LEU A 164 10.55 3.89 -17.45
N ALA A 165 10.58 2.88 -18.32
CA ALA A 165 9.57 1.83 -18.37
C ALA A 165 9.56 0.97 -17.10
N ALA A 166 10.73 0.55 -16.60
CA ALA A 166 10.84 -0.21 -15.34
C ALA A 166 10.31 0.60 -14.15
N TYR A 167 10.66 1.87 -14.04
CA TYR A 167 10.17 2.79 -13.02
C TYR A 167 8.65 2.95 -13.06
N LEU A 168 8.07 3.29 -14.23
CA LEU A 168 6.63 3.44 -14.38
C LEU A 168 5.88 2.13 -14.11
N MET A 169 6.39 0.99 -14.57
CA MET A 169 5.81 -0.33 -14.29
C MET A 169 5.76 -0.62 -12.79
N SER A 170 6.81 -0.29 -12.05
CA SER A 170 6.86 -0.50 -10.60
C SER A 170 5.82 0.36 -9.85
N ILE A 171 5.62 1.62 -10.28
CA ILE A 171 4.60 2.52 -9.73
C ILE A 171 3.19 1.99 -10.03
N VAL A 172 2.91 1.66 -11.28
CA VAL A 172 1.60 1.09 -11.68
C VAL A 172 1.31 -0.17 -10.88
N TYR A 173 2.30 -1.02 -10.71
CA TYR A 173 2.18 -2.22 -9.87
C TYR A 173 1.81 -1.87 -8.42
N LEU A 174 2.49 -0.91 -7.79
CA LEU A 174 2.17 -0.46 -6.42
C LEU A 174 0.74 0.06 -6.32
N LEU A 175 0.31 0.89 -7.28
CA LEU A 175 -1.06 1.43 -7.31
C LEU A 175 -2.11 0.33 -7.47
N VAL A 176 -1.89 -0.63 -8.38
CA VAL A 176 -2.82 -1.74 -8.62
C VAL A 176 -2.94 -2.65 -7.41
N ILE A 177 -1.81 -3.02 -6.78
CA ILE A 177 -1.86 -3.89 -5.60
C ILE A 177 -2.47 -3.18 -4.40
N THR A 178 -2.23 -1.87 -4.24
CA THR A 178 -2.86 -1.05 -3.20
C THR A 178 -4.38 -0.97 -3.43
N ALA A 179 -4.83 -0.69 -4.65
CA ALA A 179 -6.25 -0.65 -4.99
C ALA A 179 -6.96 -2.00 -4.74
N ARG A 180 -6.32 -3.13 -5.10
CA ARG A 180 -6.83 -4.47 -4.81
C ARG A 180 -6.94 -4.74 -3.31
N THR A 181 -5.94 -4.30 -2.54
CA THR A 181 -5.91 -4.49 -1.08
C THR A 181 -7.01 -3.70 -0.40
N ILE A 182 -7.21 -2.44 -0.78
CA ILE A 182 -8.31 -1.59 -0.28
C ILE A 182 -9.66 -2.22 -0.57
N ARG A 183 -9.85 -2.68 -1.81
CA ARG A 183 -11.08 -3.37 -2.18
C ARG A 183 -11.30 -4.62 -1.33
N LYS A 184 -10.25 -5.43 -1.13
CA LYS A 184 -10.32 -6.64 -0.31
C LYS A 184 -10.76 -6.39 1.14
N TYR A 185 -10.29 -5.30 1.74
CA TYR A 185 -10.58 -4.95 3.14
C TYR A 185 -11.74 -3.96 3.30
N GLN A 186 -12.52 -3.72 2.24
CA GLN A 186 -13.71 -2.86 2.24
C GLN A 186 -13.46 -1.43 2.73
N ASN A 187 -12.21 -0.95 2.67
CA ASN A 187 -11.87 0.41 3.08
C ASN A 187 -12.44 1.44 2.09
N LYS A 188 -13.08 2.50 2.62
CA LYS A 188 -13.73 3.54 1.80
C LYS A 188 -12.78 4.61 1.27
N SER A 189 -11.55 4.67 1.76
CA SER A 189 -10.58 5.73 1.43
C SER A 189 -9.94 5.58 0.03
N LYS A 190 -10.73 5.19 -0.98
CA LYS A 190 -10.25 5.00 -2.36
C LYS A 190 -9.64 6.28 -2.95
N ASN A 191 -10.15 7.45 -2.55
CA ASN A 191 -9.71 8.74 -3.09
C ASN A 191 -8.25 9.06 -2.75
N CYS A 192 -7.73 8.57 -1.63
CA CYS A 192 -6.32 8.79 -1.26
C CYS A 192 -5.33 8.19 -2.26
N ILE A 193 -5.68 7.04 -2.88
CA ILE A 193 -4.81 6.43 -3.90
C ILE A 193 -4.72 7.31 -5.14
N TYR A 194 -5.85 7.87 -5.60
CA TYR A 194 -5.85 8.76 -6.76
C TYR A 194 -5.02 10.01 -6.49
N LEU A 195 -5.09 10.58 -5.27
CA LEU A 195 -4.25 11.70 -4.86
C LEU A 195 -2.76 11.33 -4.87
N ILE A 196 -2.40 10.17 -4.36
CA ILE A 196 -1.04 9.64 -4.40
C ILE A 196 -0.55 9.48 -5.85
N ALA A 197 -1.37 8.90 -6.73
CA ALA A 197 -1.03 8.71 -8.14
C ALA A 197 -0.85 10.05 -8.88
N VAL A 198 -1.74 11.01 -8.64
CA VAL A 198 -1.68 12.35 -9.25
C VAL A 198 -0.42 13.09 -8.80
N PHE A 199 -0.11 13.06 -7.51
CA PHE A 199 1.08 13.74 -6.97
C PHE A 199 2.37 13.14 -7.53
N LEU A 200 2.48 11.80 -7.64
CA LEU A 200 3.62 11.13 -8.31
C LEU A 200 3.76 11.55 -9.76
N SER A 201 2.65 11.59 -10.47
CA SER A 201 2.64 11.98 -11.88
C SER A 201 3.12 13.42 -12.08
N ILE A 202 2.71 14.34 -11.19
CA ILE A 202 3.15 15.74 -11.22
C ILE A 202 4.66 15.83 -10.97
N GLY A 203 5.18 15.21 -9.90
CA GLY A 203 6.61 15.25 -9.57
C GLY A 203 7.50 14.69 -10.68
N SER A 204 7.11 13.53 -11.24
CA SER A 204 7.84 12.91 -12.37
C SER A 204 7.76 13.76 -13.64
N THR A 205 6.61 14.41 -13.91
CA THR A 205 6.41 15.26 -15.09
C THR A 205 7.27 16.51 -15.01
N ILE A 206 7.38 17.15 -13.84
CA ILE A 206 8.22 18.34 -13.64
C ILE A 206 9.67 18.02 -14.01
N GLN A 207 10.23 16.90 -13.56
CA GLN A 207 11.59 16.52 -13.87
C GLN A 207 11.81 16.18 -15.35
N VAL A 208 10.80 15.61 -16.02
CA VAL A 208 10.88 15.32 -17.46
C VAL A 208 10.88 16.62 -18.28
N ILE A 209 10.06 17.62 -17.89
CA ILE A 209 9.96 18.92 -18.57
C ILE A 209 11.16 19.83 -18.24
N CYS A 210 11.57 19.83 -16.98
CA CYS A 210 12.64 20.67 -16.46
C CYS A 210 13.73 19.79 -15.80
N PRO A 211 14.61 19.11 -16.57
CA PRO A 211 15.61 18.20 -16.02
C PRO A 211 16.58 18.84 -15.01
N GLN A 212 16.65 20.15 -15.01
CA GLN A 212 17.47 20.93 -14.07
C GLN A 212 16.86 21.05 -12.67
N ILE A 213 15.57 20.71 -12.52
CA ILE A 213 14.87 20.79 -11.24
C ILE A 213 14.79 19.39 -10.64
N HIS A 214 15.70 19.08 -9.72
CA HIS A 214 15.79 17.79 -9.05
C HIS A 214 14.84 17.69 -7.86
N VAL A 215 13.51 17.64 -8.10
CA VAL A 215 12.48 17.53 -7.05
C VAL A 215 11.87 16.12 -6.91
N THR A 216 12.29 15.18 -7.73
CA THR A 216 11.68 13.84 -7.75
C THR A 216 11.80 13.15 -6.39
N TRP A 217 12.97 13.22 -5.77
CA TRP A 217 13.16 12.54 -4.47
C TRP A 217 12.41 13.22 -3.35
N LEU A 218 12.25 14.54 -3.36
CA LEU A 218 11.35 15.22 -2.45
C LEU A 218 9.90 14.71 -2.62
N CYS A 219 9.44 14.59 -3.87
CA CYS A 219 8.11 14.05 -4.15
C CYS A 219 7.99 12.59 -3.69
N VAL A 220 9.00 11.74 -3.93
CA VAL A 220 9.01 10.34 -3.47
C VAL A 220 9.03 10.26 -1.95
N THR A 221 9.81 11.11 -1.28
CA THR A 221 9.85 11.22 0.19
C THR A 221 8.47 11.57 0.76
N LEU A 222 7.86 12.65 0.29
CA LEU A 222 6.52 13.08 0.75
C LEU A 222 5.48 11.99 0.51
N LEU A 223 5.52 11.35 -0.67
CA LEU A 223 4.62 10.26 -0.99
C LEU A 223 4.80 9.03 -0.13
N SER A 224 6.02 8.65 0.16
CA SER A 224 6.30 7.49 1.00
C SER A 224 5.78 7.71 2.43
N ILE A 225 5.84 8.97 2.91
CA ILE A 225 5.27 9.38 4.20
C ILE A 225 3.72 9.34 4.15
N LEU A 226 3.12 9.93 3.12
CA LEU A 226 1.66 9.89 2.94
C LEU A 226 1.16 8.45 2.79
N TYR A 227 1.90 7.62 2.06
CA TYR A 227 1.59 6.20 1.92
C TYR A 227 1.69 5.45 3.26
N TYR A 228 2.71 5.76 4.08
CA TYR A 228 2.80 5.23 5.44
C TYR A 228 1.60 5.62 6.30
N VAL A 229 1.24 6.91 6.32
CA VAL A 229 0.09 7.41 7.09
C VAL A 229 -1.19 6.71 6.63
N TYR A 230 -1.40 6.62 5.33
CA TYR A 230 -2.54 5.92 4.74
C TYR A 230 -2.62 4.45 5.15
N CYS A 231 -1.51 3.70 5.00
CA CYS A 231 -1.45 2.30 5.40
C CYS A 231 -1.66 2.13 6.91
N ASN A 232 -1.12 3.04 7.72
CA ASN A 232 -1.29 3.00 9.17
C ASN A 232 -2.77 3.13 9.56
N ILE A 233 -3.49 4.09 8.99
CA ILE A 233 -4.94 4.26 9.18
C ILE A 233 -5.69 3.00 8.73
N MET A 234 -5.40 2.52 7.52
CA MET A 234 -6.06 1.32 6.96
C MET A 234 -5.90 0.08 7.86
N TRP A 235 -4.69 -0.14 8.39
CA TRP A 235 -4.44 -1.29 9.25
C TRP A 235 -5.03 -1.14 10.66
N GLN A 236 -5.24 0.09 11.14
CA GLN A 236 -5.92 0.37 12.42
C GLN A 236 -7.43 0.10 12.37
N GLU A 237 -8.04 0.18 11.19
CA GLU A 237 -9.46 -0.10 11.00
C GLU A 237 -9.79 -1.61 10.99
N LEU A 238 -8.79 -2.48 10.94
CA LEU A 238 -8.99 -3.93 10.80
C LEU A 238 -8.80 -4.68 12.12
N ASP A 239 -9.57 -5.76 12.28
CA ASP A 239 -9.30 -6.78 13.31
C ASP A 239 -8.01 -7.54 12.98
N GLY A 240 -7.16 -7.66 13.98
CA GLY A 240 -5.82 -8.22 13.82
C GLY A 240 -5.78 -9.69 13.45
N LEU A 241 -6.79 -10.48 13.78
CA LEU A 241 -6.86 -11.91 13.51
C LEU A 241 -7.55 -12.19 12.18
N THR A 242 -8.75 -11.64 11.98
CA THR A 242 -9.65 -12.01 10.88
C THR A 242 -9.50 -11.12 9.65
N GLY A 243 -8.98 -9.89 9.83
CA GLY A 243 -8.89 -8.91 8.75
C GLY A 243 -10.24 -8.35 8.29
N LEU A 244 -11.31 -8.54 9.06
CA LEU A 244 -12.54 -7.76 8.94
C LEU A 244 -12.34 -6.37 9.56
N LEU A 245 -13.28 -5.46 9.35
CA LEU A 245 -13.30 -4.19 10.07
C LEU A 245 -13.50 -4.46 11.57
N ASN A 246 -12.86 -3.66 12.42
CA ASN A 246 -12.92 -3.83 13.86
C ASN A 246 -14.10 -3.06 14.49
N GLN A 247 -14.26 -3.20 15.80
CA GLN A 247 -15.30 -2.54 16.58
C GLN A 247 -15.26 -1.00 16.46
N SER A 248 -14.06 -0.38 16.49
CA SER A 248 -13.94 1.08 16.32
C SER A 248 -14.45 1.55 14.97
N SER A 249 -14.18 0.78 13.91
CA SER A 249 -14.69 1.06 12.56
C SER A 249 -16.21 0.93 12.48
N TYR A 250 -16.80 -0.05 13.20
CA TYR A 250 -18.25 -0.18 13.33
C TYR A 250 -18.87 1.05 14.02
N LEU A 251 -18.34 1.44 15.19
CA LEU A 251 -18.83 2.60 15.94
C LEU A 251 -18.75 3.90 15.13
N ASN A 252 -17.61 4.14 14.47
CA ASN A 252 -17.42 5.32 13.62
C ASN A 252 -18.41 5.32 12.44
N LYS A 253 -18.68 4.15 11.84
CA LYS A 253 -19.61 4.04 10.72
C LYS A 253 -21.04 4.28 11.15
N THR A 254 -21.48 3.67 12.26
CA THR A 254 -22.85 3.81 12.77
C THR A 254 -23.13 5.21 13.29
N ALA A 255 -22.16 5.90 13.92
CA ALA A 255 -22.29 7.29 14.32
C ALA A 255 -22.52 8.27 13.15
N SER A 256 -22.07 7.90 11.95
CA SER A 256 -22.22 8.70 10.71
C SER A 256 -23.27 8.15 9.74
N LEU A 257 -24.16 7.28 10.21
CA LEU A 257 -25.17 6.64 9.36
C LEU A 257 -26.27 7.63 9.02
N ASN A 258 -26.42 7.94 7.74
CA ASN A 258 -27.40 8.88 7.21
C ASN A 258 -28.31 8.28 6.14
N GLN A 259 -28.36 6.96 6.08
CA GLN A 259 -29.18 6.17 5.17
C GLN A 259 -29.72 4.95 5.92
N ASP A 260 -30.86 4.44 5.48
CA ASP A 260 -31.41 3.21 5.99
C ASP A 260 -30.46 2.04 5.71
N ALA A 261 -30.42 1.08 6.63
CA ALA A 261 -29.50 -0.05 6.56
C ALA A 261 -30.13 -1.26 7.26
N ILE A 262 -29.54 -2.45 7.04
CA ILE A 262 -29.90 -3.65 7.78
C ILE A 262 -28.67 -4.07 8.59
N LEU A 263 -28.85 -4.18 9.90
CA LEU A 263 -27.83 -4.72 10.79
C LEU A 263 -28.07 -6.22 10.96
N MET A 264 -27.04 -7.02 10.67
CA MET A 264 -26.99 -8.43 10.98
C MET A 264 -25.95 -8.69 12.06
N VAL A 265 -26.30 -9.50 13.03
CA VAL A 265 -25.45 -9.94 14.14
C VAL A 265 -25.23 -11.44 14.02
N PHE A 266 -24.00 -11.90 14.23
CA PHE A 266 -23.60 -13.31 14.13
C PHE A 266 -22.81 -13.70 15.39
N ASP A 267 -23.02 -14.94 15.84
CA ASP A 267 -22.32 -15.55 16.97
C ASP A 267 -22.00 -17.02 16.63
N LEU A 268 -20.82 -17.48 17.06
CA LEU A 268 -20.39 -18.87 16.87
C LEU A 268 -20.97 -19.76 17.97
N ASP A 269 -21.76 -20.75 17.59
CA ASP A 269 -22.38 -21.68 18.53
C ASP A 269 -21.31 -22.53 19.22
N ASP A 270 -21.40 -22.59 20.57
CA ASP A 270 -20.54 -23.42 21.43
C ASP A 270 -19.02 -23.19 21.19
N PHE A 271 -18.62 -21.93 20.85
CA PHE A 271 -17.23 -21.58 20.53
C PHE A 271 -16.26 -21.80 21.70
N LYS A 272 -16.76 -21.62 22.92
CA LYS A 272 -15.96 -21.89 24.13
C LYS A 272 -15.57 -23.37 24.20
N ASP A 273 -16.48 -24.29 23.90
CA ASP A 273 -16.22 -25.72 23.93
C ASP A 273 -15.14 -26.13 22.90
N ILE A 274 -15.11 -25.43 21.75
CA ILE A 274 -14.04 -25.62 20.75
C ILE A 274 -12.68 -25.19 21.31
N ASN A 275 -12.61 -24.06 21.99
CA ASN A 275 -11.38 -23.59 22.61
C ASN A 275 -10.92 -24.55 23.72
N ASP A 276 -11.84 -25.01 24.56
CA ASP A 276 -11.54 -25.90 25.69
C ASP A 276 -11.10 -27.29 25.19
N GLN A 277 -11.69 -27.81 24.11
CA GLN A 277 -11.38 -29.13 23.58
C GLN A 277 -10.18 -29.15 22.61
N TYR A 278 -10.00 -28.13 21.75
CA TYR A 278 -9.01 -28.14 20.67
C TYR A 278 -7.95 -27.07 20.80
N GLY A 279 -8.04 -26.23 21.85
CA GLY A 279 -7.10 -25.14 22.13
C GLY A 279 -7.35 -23.86 21.31
N HIS A 280 -6.88 -22.73 21.83
CA HIS A 280 -7.09 -21.40 21.25
C HIS A 280 -6.62 -21.26 19.79
N LEU A 281 -5.52 -21.92 19.40
CA LEU A 281 -5.05 -21.86 18.01
C LEU A 281 -6.09 -22.44 17.02
N LYS A 282 -6.83 -23.45 17.45
CA LYS A 282 -7.91 -24.04 16.64
C LYS A 282 -9.15 -23.15 16.62
N GLY A 283 -9.48 -22.53 17.75
CA GLY A 283 -10.50 -21.49 17.82
C GLY A 283 -10.19 -20.30 16.91
N ASP A 284 -8.96 -19.80 16.93
CA ASP A 284 -8.50 -18.74 16.03
C ASP A 284 -8.67 -19.12 14.55
N GLN A 285 -8.36 -20.38 14.19
CA GLN A 285 -8.60 -20.88 12.84
C GLN A 285 -10.10 -20.87 12.49
N CYS A 286 -10.98 -21.28 13.39
CA CYS A 286 -12.43 -21.21 13.21
C CYS A 286 -12.90 -19.76 13.00
N LEU A 287 -12.42 -18.83 13.82
CA LEU A 287 -12.75 -17.40 13.67
C LEU A 287 -12.35 -16.85 12.30
N VAL A 288 -11.15 -17.20 11.81
CA VAL A 288 -10.69 -16.77 10.47
C VAL A 288 -11.56 -17.36 9.36
N GLU A 289 -11.91 -18.64 9.45
CA GLU A 289 -12.74 -19.31 8.44
C GLU A 289 -14.17 -18.76 8.42
N VAL A 290 -14.77 -18.47 9.59
CA VAL A 290 -16.09 -17.83 9.68
C VAL A 290 -16.04 -16.40 9.13
N ALA A 291 -15.04 -15.61 9.51
CA ALA A 291 -14.84 -14.25 9.02
C ALA A 291 -14.71 -14.19 7.48
N ASP A 292 -13.94 -15.12 6.91
CA ASP A 292 -13.80 -15.24 5.46
C ASP A 292 -15.12 -15.67 4.79
N SER A 293 -15.92 -16.53 5.44
CA SER A 293 -17.24 -16.92 4.95
C SER A 293 -18.22 -15.75 4.94
N ILE A 294 -18.27 -14.98 6.05
CA ILE A 294 -19.07 -13.75 6.15
C ILE A 294 -18.63 -12.75 5.08
N ARG A 295 -17.33 -12.50 4.96
CA ARG A 295 -16.83 -11.58 3.94
C ARG A 295 -17.23 -12.00 2.52
N ASN A 296 -17.07 -13.28 2.17
CA ASN A 296 -17.43 -13.78 0.84
C ASN A 296 -18.93 -13.69 0.55
N ALA A 297 -19.76 -13.91 1.56
CA ALA A 297 -21.22 -13.88 1.42
C ALA A 297 -21.78 -12.45 1.28
N TYR A 298 -21.20 -11.48 2.01
CA TYR A 298 -21.75 -10.13 2.17
C TYR A 298 -20.92 -9.02 1.54
N PHE A 299 -19.79 -9.33 0.92
CA PHE A 299 -18.80 -8.36 0.43
C PHE A 299 -19.38 -7.27 -0.49
N ASN A 300 -20.30 -7.62 -1.36
CA ASN A 300 -20.89 -6.69 -2.34
C ASN A 300 -22.07 -5.90 -1.76
N ASP A 301 -22.69 -6.40 -0.70
CA ASP A 301 -23.96 -5.92 -0.18
C ASP A 301 -23.80 -5.07 1.09
N GLY A 302 -22.63 -5.16 1.78
CA GLY A 302 -22.43 -4.44 3.04
C GLY A 302 -21.00 -4.48 3.57
N LEU A 303 -20.81 -3.95 4.78
CA LEU A 303 -19.54 -3.90 5.50
C LEU A 303 -19.54 -4.95 6.62
N CYS A 304 -18.46 -5.75 6.68
CA CYS A 304 -18.32 -6.85 7.62
C CYS A 304 -17.35 -6.48 8.75
N TYR A 305 -17.77 -6.71 9.98
CA TYR A 305 -17.03 -6.34 11.18
C TYR A 305 -16.84 -7.54 12.12
N ARG A 306 -15.75 -7.54 12.88
CA ARG A 306 -15.61 -8.34 14.08
C ARG A 306 -15.60 -7.40 15.27
N ILE A 307 -16.54 -7.59 16.19
CA ILE A 307 -16.73 -6.71 17.35
C ILE A 307 -15.86 -7.15 18.52
N GLY A 308 -15.74 -8.45 18.74
CA GLY A 308 -14.90 -9.04 19.77
C GLY A 308 -15.23 -10.51 19.95
N GLY A 309 -14.33 -11.28 20.54
CA GLY A 309 -14.56 -12.69 20.78
C GLY A 309 -15.00 -13.44 19.53
N ASP A 310 -16.19 -14.01 19.58
CA ASP A 310 -16.91 -14.76 18.53
C ASP A 310 -18.06 -13.97 17.88
N GLU A 311 -18.17 -12.67 18.17
CA GLU A 311 -19.23 -11.81 17.64
C GLU A 311 -18.80 -11.10 16.33
N PHE A 312 -19.65 -11.21 15.30
CA PHE A 312 -19.48 -10.54 14.01
C PHE A 312 -20.73 -9.77 13.63
N PHE A 313 -20.53 -8.60 13.03
CA PHE A 313 -21.63 -7.77 12.54
C PHE A 313 -21.47 -7.54 11.04
N VAL A 314 -22.62 -7.39 10.36
CA VAL A 314 -22.64 -6.93 8.96
C VAL A 314 -23.66 -5.80 8.87
N LEU A 315 -23.22 -4.67 8.32
CA LEU A 315 -24.07 -3.53 8.03
C LEU A 315 -24.34 -3.53 6.53
N LEU A 316 -25.52 -4.00 6.15
CA LEU A 316 -25.98 -4.09 4.76
C LEU A 316 -26.59 -2.78 4.29
N ASN A 317 -26.55 -2.56 2.97
CA ASN A 317 -27.39 -1.56 2.33
C ASN A 317 -28.88 -1.94 2.49
N SER A 318 -29.77 -0.95 2.50
CA SER A 318 -31.21 -1.16 2.70
C SER A 318 -31.90 -1.97 1.61
N ASP A 319 -31.32 -2.02 0.41
CA ASP A 319 -31.77 -2.75 -0.77
C ASP A 319 -31.17 -4.17 -0.90
N ALA A 320 -30.37 -4.60 0.06
CA ALA A 320 -29.71 -5.89 0.02
C ALA A 320 -30.71 -7.06 0.18
N ASP A 321 -30.58 -8.06 -0.66
CA ASP A 321 -31.31 -9.33 -0.52
C ASP A 321 -30.66 -10.19 0.58
N THR A 322 -31.19 -10.05 1.81
CA THR A 322 -30.68 -10.76 2.99
C THR A 322 -30.76 -12.27 2.82
N GLU A 323 -31.84 -12.78 2.22
CA GLU A 323 -32.05 -14.23 2.03
C GLU A 323 -31.01 -14.82 1.06
N ALA A 324 -30.70 -14.12 -0.03
CA ALA A 324 -29.64 -14.54 -0.94
C ALA A 324 -28.26 -14.49 -0.28
N CYS A 325 -28.00 -13.48 0.59
CA CYS A 325 -26.76 -13.39 1.36
C CYS A 325 -26.61 -14.55 2.35
N GLU A 326 -27.68 -14.89 3.06
CA GLU A 326 -27.71 -16.01 4.02
C GLU A 326 -27.47 -17.36 3.31
N LYS A 327 -28.10 -17.60 2.17
CA LYS A 327 -27.84 -18.79 1.35
C LYS A 327 -26.37 -18.87 0.90
N ARG A 328 -25.75 -17.73 0.52
CA ARG A 328 -24.31 -17.67 0.20
C ARG A 328 -23.47 -18.02 1.42
N LEU A 329 -23.80 -17.48 2.60
CA LEU A 329 -23.06 -17.75 3.84
C LEU A 329 -23.11 -19.25 4.19
N GLN A 330 -24.29 -19.87 4.16
CA GLN A 330 -24.44 -21.30 4.45
C GLN A 330 -23.59 -22.15 3.50
N LYS A 331 -23.63 -21.86 2.20
CA LYS A 331 -22.80 -22.55 1.21
C LYS A 331 -21.29 -22.41 1.47
N GLU A 332 -20.83 -21.23 1.86
CA GLU A 332 -19.42 -21.01 2.21
C GLU A 332 -19.04 -21.74 3.48
N LEU A 333 -19.87 -21.75 4.52
CA LEU A 333 -19.62 -22.49 5.76
C LEU A 333 -19.58 -24.00 5.51
N GLU A 334 -20.52 -24.57 4.75
CA GLU A 334 -20.51 -25.98 4.37
C GLU A 334 -19.26 -26.39 3.61
N LYS A 335 -18.81 -25.56 2.67
CA LYS A 335 -17.56 -25.77 1.94
C LYS A 335 -16.36 -25.83 2.89
N ARG A 336 -16.31 -24.93 3.87
CA ARG A 336 -15.20 -24.87 4.84
C ARG A 336 -15.23 -25.99 5.86
N ARG A 337 -16.42 -26.47 6.25
CA ARG A 337 -16.56 -27.66 7.13
C ARG A 337 -15.97 -28.93 6.50
N LYS A 338 -15.93 -29.04 5.17
CA LYS A 338 -15.25 -30.15 4.49
C LYS A 338 -13.74 -30.18 4.74
N THR A 339 -13.13 -29.02 4.99
CA THR A 339 -11.69 -28.89 5.27
C THR A 339 -11.39 -28.73 6.76
N LEU A 340 -12.33 -28.19 7.53
CA LEU A 340 -12.23 -27.92 8.97
C LEU A 340 -13.48 -28.47 9.67
N ALA A 341 -13.47 -29.77 9.98
CA ALA A 341 -14.63 -30.46 10.55
C ALA A 341 -15.12 -29.91 11.90
N VAL A 342 -14.25 -29.23 12.65
CA VAL A 342 -14.58 -28.58 13.93
C VAL A 342 -15.16 -27.17 13.78
N LEU A 343 -15.42 -26.71 12.55
CA LEU A 343 -16.00 -25.37 12.32
C LEU A 343 -17.43 -25.32 12.91
N PRO A 344 -17.71 -24.41 13.86
CA PRO A 344 -19.00 -24.35 14.54
C PRO A 344 -20.14 -23.93 13.62
N GLU A 345 -21.36 -24.16 14.07
CA GLU A 345 -22.53 -23.48 13.51
C GLU A 345 -22.45 -21.99 13.85
N VAL A 346 -23.06 -21.18 13.00
CA VAL A 346 -23.13 -19.72 13.17
C VAL A 346 -24.60 -19.31 13.26
N SER A 347 -25.01 -18.85 14.42
CA SER A 347 -26.35 -18.28 14.63
C SER A 347 -26.33 -16.79 14.27
N PHE A 348 -27.41 -16.29 13.71
CA PHE A 348 -27.52 -14.88 13.33
C PHE A 348 -28.93 -14.36 13.49
N GLY A 349 -29.05 -13.03 13.57
CA GLY A 349 -30.32 -12.29 13.53
C GLY A 349 -30.13 -10.98 12.79
N SER A 350 -31.24 -10.38 12.35
CA SER A 350 -31.20 -9.14 11.57
C SER A 350 -32.26 -8.15 12.05
N ALA A 351 -31.96 -6.85 11.92
CA ALA A 351 -32.91 -5.77 12.19
C ALA A 351 -32.69 -4.60 11.25
N VAL A 352 -33.76 -3.93 10.86
CA VAL A 352 -33.72 -2.76 9.98
C VAL A 352 -33.45 -1.52 10.81
N PHE A 353 -32.41 -0.77 10.42
CA PHE A 353 -32.12 0.57 10.89
C PHE A 353 -32.75 1.59 9.94
N ARG A 354 -33.54 2.51 10.45
CA ARG A 354 -34.03 3.69 9.72
C ARG A 354 -33.31 4.93 10.21
N VAL A 355 -33.15 5.90 9.33
CA VAL A 355 -32.50 7.17 9.70
C VAL A 355 -33.23 7.81 10.88
N GLY A 356 -32.49 8.04 11.96
CA GLY A 356 -33.02 8.57 13.23
C GLY A 356 -33.25 7.54 14.34
N ASP A 357 -33.13 6.24 14.01
CA ASP A 357 -33.22 5.18 15.02
C ASP A 357 -31.97 5.17 15.92
N ASP A 358 -32.17 4.69 17.17
CA ASP A 358 -31.05 4.34 18.04
C ASP A 358 -30.46 2.99 17.60
N ILE A 359 -29.22 3.02 17.16
CA ILE A 359 -28.51 1.82 16.69
C ILE A 359 -28.40 0.71 17.76
N ASN A 360 -28.40 1.08 19.05
CA ASN A 360 -28.37 0.10 20.14
C ASN A 360 -29.67 -0.68 20.21
N LYS A 361 -30.82 -0.01 20.04
CA LYS A 361 -32.13 -0.68 20.00
C LYS A 361 -32.24 -1.62 18.79
N VAL A 362 -31.69 -1.21 17.63
CA VAL A 362 -31.65 -2.05 16.42
C VAL A 362 -30.77 -3.28 16.67
N LYS A 363 -29.62 -3.10 17.34
CA LYS A 363 -28.77 -4.19 17.76
C LYS A 363 -29.50 -5.17 18.69
N ASP A 364 -30.19 -4.66 19.72
CA ASP A 364 -30.94 -5.51 20.68
C ASP A 364 -31.99 -6.37 19.95
N MET A 365 -32.67 -5.83 18.93
CA MET A 365 -33.63 -6.59 18.11
C MET A 365 -32.94 -7.68 17.29
N ALA A 366 -31.81 -7.39 16.70
CA ALA A 366 -31.03 -8.39 15.94
C ALA A 366 -30.50 -9.49 16.88
N ASP A 367 -29.99 -9.13 18.05
CA ASP A 367 -29.52 -10.06 19.08
C ASP A 367 -30.64 -11.00 19.53
N LEU A 368 -31.84 -10.47 19.75
CA LEU A 368 -33.00 -11.30 20.16
C LEU A 368 -33.29 -12.40 19.11
N GLN A 369 -33.29 -12.07 17.82
CA GLN A 369 -33.50 -13.05 16.75
C GLN A 369 -32.36 -14.08 16.70
N MET A 370 -31.12 -13.66 16.87
CA MET A 370 -29.96 -14.55 16.92
C MET A 370 -30.07 -15.54 18.09
N TYR A 371 -30.46 -15.07 19.27
CA TYR A 371 -30.68 -15.94 20.42
C TYR A 371 -31.82 -16.94 20.21
N GLN A 372 -32.91 -16.55 19.53
CA GLN A 372 -33.99 -17.46 19.18
C GLN A 372 -33.50 -18.57 18.24
N MET A 373 -32.70 -18.22 17.21
CA MET A 373 -32.11 -19.20 16.31
C MET A 373 -31.19 -20.17 17.07
N LYS A 374 -30.32 -19.66 17.96
CA LYS A 374 -29.42 -20.46 18.78
C LYS A 374 -30.19 -21.46 19.68
N ALA A 375 -31.30 -20.99 20.29
CA ALA A 375 -32.16 -21.83 21.12
C ALA A 375 -32.86 -22.94 20.32
N MET A 376 -33.35 -22.64 19.11
CA MET A 376 -33.97 -23.63 18.22
C MET A 376 -32.98 -24.72 17.82
N ARG A 377 -31.75 -24.34 17.46
CA ARG A 377 -30.69 -25.30 17.10
C ARG A 377 -30.31 -26.24 18.26
N LYS A 378 -30.21 -25.69 19.50
CA LYS A 378 -29.94 -26.49 20.69
C LYS A 378 -31.05 -27.54 20.91
N ARG A 379 -32.33 -27.18 20.74
CA ARG A 379 -33.46 -28.11 20.88
C ARG A 379 -33.46 -29.22 19.81
N SER A 380 -33.01 -28.91 18.60
CA SER A 380 -32.94 -29.92 17.52
C SER A 380 -31.77 -30.91 17.64
N LYS A 381 -30.79 -30.62 18.51
CA LYS A 381 -29.66 -31.49 18.82
C LYS A 381 -29.89 -32.42 20.01
N MET A 382 -30.94 -32.17 20.83
CA MET A 382 -31.41 -33.01 21.94
C MET A 382 -32.41 -34.03 21.44
#